data_b1a93133b410aed00f71e078c71b0dee
#
_entry.id   b1a93133b410aed00f71e078c71b0dee
#
_cell.length_a   1.000
_cell.length_b   1.000
_cell.length_c   1.000
_cell.angle_alpha   90.00
_cell.angle_beta   90.00
_cell.angle_gamma   90.00
#
_symmetry.space_group_name_H-M   'P 1'
#
loop_
_entity.id
_entity.type
_entity.pdbx_description
1 polymer ?
#
loop_
_entity_poly.entity_id
_entity_poly.type
_entity_poly.pdbx_seq_one_letter_code
_entity_poly.pdbx_strand_id
1 'polypeptide(L)'
;MRIRLANALLMALLGVASRAPSGTPLGAQNPDSMMPEASASKAKQILAQMLEAMGGQAFFNVRESQCTGRVSQFGHNNDLTSYLEFKDYWRFPDKNRTDFGKKGNIIDLFNGKEGWTVDHDGVSEEPADKLDEFQAKLLNDPAHLFRYRSKEEGMVYRYGGTDLIDLKPVDWVEMADREERTYRIAVLRDNHLMARFTLILRDAASGQQIEEVTSYANYHMLGGVATPLQIVKTRNGRRVFQAFYDSCSYNPNLAADFFTKSGLEQRFREVGSRTDKKKAAKARD
;
A
#
# COMPACT_ATOMS: atom_id res chain seq x y z
N MET A 1 44.68 -67.38 51.82
CA MET A 1 43.52 -67.73 52.69
C MET A 1 42.37 -66.80 52.40
N ARG A 2 41.21 -67.39 52.06
CA ARG A 2 39.87 -66.80 51.86
C ARG A 2 39.56 -66.10 50.54
N ILE A 3 38.89 -66.84 49.72
CA ILE A 3 38.02 -66.63 48.59
C ILE A 3 36.83 -65.78 49.03
N ARG A 4 36.40 -64.80 48.20
CA ARG A 4 35.00 -64.43 48.14
C ARG A 4 34.59 -64.09 46.70
N LEU A 5 33.63 -64.85 46.21
CA LEU A 5 32.84 -64.67 45.01
C LEU A 5 32.11 -63.35 45.08
N ALA A 6 31.93 -62.67 43.98
CA ALA A 6 30.95 -61.63 43.80
C ALA A 6 30.22 -61.83 42.48
N ASN A 7 28.94 -61.93 42.58
CA ASN A 7 27.92 -62.18 41.55
C ASN A 7 27.93 -61.11 40.42
N ALA A 8 27.89 -61.55 39.22
CA ALA A 8 27.56 -60.76 38.05
C ALA A 8 26.05 -60.55 37.98
N LEU A 9 25.62 -59.31 38.12
CA LEU A 9 24.24 -58.91 37.86
C LEU A 9 24.17 -58.29 36.44
N LEU A 10 23.53 -59.03 35.54
CA LEU A 10 23.29 -58.66 34.15
C LEU A 10 22.06 -57.72 34.13
N MET A 11 22.30 -56.39 34.00
CA MET A 11 21.22 -55.45 33.72
C MET A 11 21.04 -55.29 32.20
N ALA A 12 19.93 -55.80 31.70
CA ALA A 12 19.47 -55.53 30.34
C ALA A 12 18.92 -54.10 30.26
N LEU A 13 19.66 -53.19 29.64
CA LEU A 13 19.20 -51.85 29.27
C LEU A 13 18.33 -51.95 28.01
N LEU A 14 17.01 -51.91 28.22
CA LEU A 14 16.04 -51.64 27.15
C LEU A 14 16.22 -50.19 26.68
N GLY A 15 16.93 -50.03 25.55
CA GLY A 15 17.04 -48.77 24.84
C GLY A 15 15.70 -48.39 24.19
N VAL A 16 14.97 -47.48 24.82
CA VAL A 16 13.84 -46.80 24.18
C VAL A 16 14.45 -45.82 23.16
N ALA A 17 14.45 -46.21 21.90
CA ALA A 17 14.77 -45.33 20.79
C ALA A 17 13.65 -44.30 20.65
N SER A 18 13.83 -43.10 21.28
CA SER A 18 13.02 -41.92 20.99
C SER A 18 13.29 -41.50 19.54
N ARG A 19 12.38 -41.86 18.64
CA ARG A 19 12.33 -41.25 17.32
C ARG A 19 11.94 -39.77 17.52
N ALA A 20 12.91 -38.88 17.47
CA ALA A 20 12.66 -37.47 17.26
C ALA A 20 11.90 -37.31 15.91
N PRO A 21 10.82 -36.51 15.85
CA PRO A 21 10.23 -36.23 14.57
C PRO A 21 11.28 -35.49 13.74
N SER A 22 11.71 -36.11 12.65
CA SER A 22 12.51 -35.48 11.62
C SER A 22 11.66 -34.40 11.00
N GLY A 23 11.68 -33.18 11.61
CA GLY A 23 11.19 -31.97 10.96
C GLY A 23 12.05 -31.79 9.70
N THR A 24 11.51 -32.11 8.56
CA THR A 24 12.06 -31.69 7.29
C THR A 24 12.23 -30.18 7.38
N PRO A 25 13.44 -29.63 7.15
CA PRO A 25 13.56 -28.18 7.00
C PRO A 25 12.59 -27.78 5.89
N LEU A 26 11.76 -26.77 6.15
CA LEU A 26 10.97 -26.13 5.10
C LEU A 26 11.98 -25.52 4.11
N GLY A 27 12.45 -26.37 3.19
CA GLY A 27 13.27 -25.94 2.08
C GLY A 27 12.46 -24.91 1.30
N ALA A 28 13.05 -23.78 1.02
CA ALA A 28 12.49 -22.79 0.11
C ALA A 28 12.09 -23.55 -1.17
N GLN A 29 10.78 -23.75 -1.40
CA GLN A 29 10.29 -24.39 -2.61
C GLN A 29 10.68 -23.48 -3.78
N ASN A 30 11.48 -24.01 -4.71
CA ASN A 30 11.78 -23.28 -5.94
C ASN A 30 10.46 -22.99 -6.66
N PRO A 31 10.05 -21.73 -6.84
CA PRO A 31 8.77 -21.38 -7.45
C PRO A 31 8.64 -21.92 -8.88
N ASP A 32 9.76 -22.03 -9.60
CA ASP A 32 9.80 -22.50 -10.99
C ASP A 32 9.58 -24.02 -11.12
N SER A 33 9.69 -24.77 -10.02
CA SER A 33 9.41 -26.22 -10.01
C SER A 33 7.96 -26.56 -9.65
N MET A 34 7.14 -25.55 -9.29
CA MET A 34 5.75 -25.79 -8.93
C MET A 34 4.85 -25.91 -10.17
N MET A 35 3.91 -26.86 -10.13
CA MET A 35 2.84 -26.90 -11.13
C MET A 35 2.02 -25.62 -11.10
N PRO A 36 1.56 -25.10 -12.26
CA PRO A 36 0.86 -23.81 -12.36
C PRO A 36 -0.34 -23.68 -11.39
N GLU A 37 -1.16 -24.73 -11.27
CA GLU A 37 -2.33 -24.73 -10.39
C GLU A 37 -1.93 -24.67 -8.91
N ALA A 38 -0.89 -25.38 -8.51
CA ALA A 38 -0.36 -25.37 -7.16
C ALA A 38 0.25 -24.01 -6.81
N SER A 39 0.98 -23.42 -7.77
CA SER A 39 1.53 -22.06 -7.66
C SER A 39 0.44 -21.02 -7.51
N ALA A 40 -0.60 -21.05 -8.33
CA ALA A 40 -1.75 -20.16 -8.27
C ALA A 40 -2.53 -20.30 -6.95
N SER A 41 -2.73 -21.55 -6.49
CA SER A 41 -3.40 -21.82 -5.21
C SER A 41 -2.61 -21.23 -4.04
N LYS A 42 -1.29 -21.44 -3.99
CA LYS A 42 -0.41 -20.90 -2.96
C LYS A 42 -0.41 -19.34 -2.97
N ALA A 43 -0.32 -18.74 -4.15
CA ALA A 43 -0.39 -17.30 -4.30
C ALA A 43 -1.69 -16.71 -3.75
N LYS A 44 -2.83 -17.31 -4.09
CA LYS A 44 -4.15 -16.90 -3.58
C LYS A 44 -4.26 -17.07 -2.07
N GLN A 45 -3.69 -18.13 -1.51
CA GLN A 45 -3.66 -18.36 -0.05
C GLN A 45 -2.87 -17.24 0.67
N ILE A 46 -1.67 -16.89 0.17
CA ILE A 46 -0.85 -15.82 0.74
C ILE A 46 -1.59 -14.47 0.67
N LEU A 47 -2.23 -14.16 -0.47
CA LEU A 47 -3.02 -12.94 -0.60
C LEU A 47 -4.22 -12.92 0.33
N ALA A 48 -4.90 -14.04 0.55
CA ALA A 48 -6.00 -14.13 1.50
C ALA A 48 -5.53 -13.85 2.93
N GLN A 49 -4.39 -14.41 3.34
CA GLN A 49 -3.78 -14.14 4.65
C GLN A 49 -3.37 -12.67 4.78
N MET A 50 -2.80 -12.08 3.73
CA MET A 50 -2.45 -10.66 3.69
C MET A 50 -3.70 -9.77 3.86
N LEU A 51 -4.75 -10.03 3.11
CA LEU A 51 -5.98 -9.24 3.18
C LEU A 51 -6.66 -9.35 4.54
N GLU A 52 -6.60 -10.53 5.17
CA GLU A 52 -7.07 -10.71 6.56
C GLU A 52 -6.22 -9.90 7.54
N ALA A 53 -4.89 -9.95 7.43
CA ALA A 53 -3.98 -9.16 8.26
C ALA A 53 -4.13 -7.64 8.05
N MET A 54 -4.51 -7.23 6.83
CA MET A 54 -4.81 -5.82 6.52
C MET A 54 -6.14 -5.33 7.09
N GLY A 55 -6.93 -6.22 7.72
CA GLY A 55 -8.18 -5.88 8.40
C GLY A 55 -9.41 -6.62 7.91
N GLY A 56 -9.26 -7.58 6.97
CA GLY A 56 -10.36 -8.41 6.49
C GLY A 56 -11.57 -7.58 6.05
N GLN A 57 -12.72 -7.84 6.65
CA GLN A 57 -13.96 -7.11 6.32
C GLN A 57 -13.85 -5.60 6.60
N ALA A 58 -13.11 -5.17 7.62
CA ALA A 58 -12.92 -3.75 7.89
C ALA A 58 -12.24 -3.06 6.72
N PHE A 59 -11.18 -3.69 6.12
CA PHE A 59 -10.53 -3.18 4.92
C PHE A 59 -11.50 -3.07 3.74
N PHE A 60 -12.33 -4.07 3.49
CA PHE A 60 -13.29 -4.06 2.37
C PHE A 60 -14.47 -3.09 2.59
N ASN A 61 -14.83 -2.81 3.84
CA ASN A 61 -15.93 -1.91 4.20
C ASN A 61 -15.53 -0.44 4.22
N VAL A 62 -14.26 -0.09 3.99
CA VAL A 62 -13.86 1.32 3.87
C VAL A 62 -14.46 1.90 2.59
N ARG A 63 -15.36 2.85 2.76
CA ARG A 63 -15.95 3.66 1.68
C ARG A 63 -15.28 5.02 1.57
N GLU A 64 -14.80 5.54 2.68
CA GLU A 64 -14.12 6.82 2.76
C GLU A 64 -12.88 6.72 3.63
N SER A 65 -11.87 7.51 3.32
CA SER A 65 -10.73 7.72 4.22
C SER A 65 -10.34 9.19 4.28
N GLN A 66 -9.80 9.57 5.42
CA GLN A 66 -9.19 10.88 5.65
C GLN A 66 -7.87 10.65 6.35
N CYS A 67 -6.77 11.06 5.71
CA CYS A 67 -5.44 10.96 6.26
C CYS A 67 -4.77 12.33 6.30
N THR A 68 -3.92 12.56 7.29
CA THR A 68 -3.07 13.75 7.39
C THR A 68 -1.61 13.33 7.47
N GLY A 69 -0.71 14.17 6.98
CA GLY A 69 0.70 13.81 6.99
C GLY A 69 1.58 14.83 6.28
N ARG A 70 2.77 14.36 5.94
CA ARG A 70 3.78 15.13 5.21
C ARG A 70 4.24 14.33 4.01
N VAL A 71 4.38 14.99 2.89
CA VAL A 71 4.83 14.41 1.63
C VAL A 71 6.09 15.10 1.14
N SER A 72 7.01 14.29 0.64
CA SER A 72 8.23 14.72 -0.05
C SER A 72 8.21 14.20 -1.46
N GLN A 73 8.54 15.05 -2.43
CA GLN A 73 8.77 14.69 -3.82
C GLN A 73 10.25 14.86 -4.17
N PHE A 74 10.75 14.05 -5.10
CA PHE A 74 12.14 14.01 -5.46
C PHE A 74 12.33 14.15 -6.96
N GLY A 75 13.30 14.95 -7.36
CA GLY A 75 13.72 15.14 -8.74
C GLY A 75 14.62 14.03 -9.27
N HIS A 76 15.14 14.25 -10.49
CA HIS A 76 15.95 13.26 -11.19
C HIS A 76 17.22 12.83 -10.45
N ASN A 77 17.83 13.70 -9.67
CA ASN A 77 19.07 13.45 -8.92
C ASN A 77 18.82 13.03 -7.46
N ASN A 78 17.60 12.55 -7.13
CA ASN A 78 17.13 12.32 -5.76
C ASN A 78 17.16 13.59 -4.87
N ASP A 79 17.22 14.77 -5.47
CA ASP A 79 17.08 16.04 -4.78
C ASP A 79 15.63 16.24 -4.31
N LEU A 80 15.47 16.79 -3.11
CA LEU A 80 14.16 17.11 -2.57
C LEU A 80 13.57 18.31 -3.32
N THR A 81 12.52 18.09 -4.09
CA THR A 81 11.86 19.15 -4.87
C THR A 81 10.67 19.77 -4.14
N SER A 82 10.02 19.02 -3.24
CA SER A 82 8.86 19.48 -2.50
C SER A 82 8.79 18.79 -1.14
N TYR A 83 8.40 19.55 -0.11
CA TYR A 83 8.05 19.05 1.23
C TYR A 83 6.84 19.82 1.74
N LEU A 84 5.71 19.16 1.86
CA LEU A 84 4.43 19.78 2.19
C LEU A 84 3.67 18.95 3.23
N GLU A 85 2.97 19.63 4.12
CA GLU A 85 1.87 19.02 4.87
C GLU A 85 0.72 18.77 3.91
N PHE A 86 -0.04 17.69 4.12
CA PHE A 86 -1.21 17.39 3.32
C PHE A 86 -2.33 16.78 4.13
N LYS A 87 -3.53 16.87 3.59
CA LYS A 87 -4.71 16.11 3.99
C LYS A 87 -5.24 15.42 2.75
N ASP A 88 -5.29 14.09 2.80
CA ASP A 88 -5.76 13.26 1.69
C ASP A 88 -7.10 12.64 2.06
N TYR A 89 -8.05 12.75 1.14
CA TYR A 89 -9.41 12.26 1.31
C TYR A 89 -9.77 11.39 0.13
N TRP A 90 -10.34 10.23 0.43
CA TRP A 90 -10.89 9.34 -0.57
C TRP A 90 -12.35 9.07 -0.30
N ARG A 91 -13.13 8.99 -1.36
CA ARG A 91 -14.42 8.29 -1.41
C ARG A 91 -14.32 7.29 -2.54
N PHE A 92 -14.18 6.03 -2.16
CA PHE A 92 -14.04 4.95 -3.11
C PHE A 92 -15.32 4.76 -3.95
N PRO A 93 -15.21 4.35 -5.25
CA PRO A 93 -13.96 3.92 -5.89
C PRO A 93 -13.12 5.04 -6.52
N ASP A 94 -13.65 6.20 -6.85
CA ASP A 94 -13.09 7.09 -7.86
C ASP A 94 -13.03 8.58 -7.48
N LYS A 95 -13.14 8.91 -6.19
CA LYS A 95 -13.04 10.30 -5.74
C LYS A 95 -11.87 10.48 -4.80
N ASN A 96 -11.01 11.43 -5.14
CA ASN A 96 -9.87 11.81 -4.33
C ASN A 96 -9.79 13.33 -4.22
N ARG A 97 -9.44 13.80 -3.05
CA ARG A 97 -9.12 15.21 -2.81
C ARG A 97 -7.91 15.28 -1.92
N THR A 98 -6.93 16.09 -2.31
CA THR A 98 -5.74 16.35 -1.51
C THR A 98 -5.61 17.85 -1.28
N ASP A 99 -5.65 18.25 -0.01
CA ASP A 99 -5.42 19.64 0.43
C ASP A 99 -3.96 19.76 0.84
N PHE A 100 -3.16 20.57 0.14
CA PHE A 100 -1.74 20.77 0.39
C PHE A 100 -1.44 22.00 1.22
N GLY A 101 -0.36 21.91 1.97
CA GLY A 101 0.16 22.96 2.82
C GLY A 101 -0.62 23.12 4.12
N LYS A 102 -0.01 23.82 5.06
CA LYS A 102 -0.56 24.02 6.42
C LYS A 102 -1.96 24.67 6.45
N LYS A 103 -2.25 25.51 5.46
CA LYS A 103 -3.55 26.19 5.34
C LYS A 103 -4.55 25.42 4.46
N GLY A 104 -4.09 24.42 3.71
CA GLY A 104 -4.92 23.68 2.74
C GLY A 104 -5.53 24.60 1.67
N ASN A 105 -4.73 25.52 1.14
CA ASN A 105 -5.15 26.49 0.13
C ASN A 105 -4.75 26.10 -1.30
N ILE A 106 -4.02 25.02 -1.46
CA ILE A 106 -3.80 24.35 -2.74
C ILE A 106 -4.54 23.01 -2.64
N ILE A 107 -5.44 22.75 -3.55
CA ILE A 107 -6.29 21.55 -3.52
C ILE A 107 -6.32 20.93 -4.90
N ASP A 108 -6.05 19.64 -4.98
CA ASP A 108 -6.34 18.82 -6.14
C ASP A 108 -7.57 17.97 -5.82
N LEU A 109 -8.55 17.97 -6.69
CA LEU A 109 -9.79 17.21 -6.55
C LEU A 109 -10.10 16.45 -7.82
N PHE A 110 -10.33 15.15 -7.67
CA PHE A 110 -10.76 14.25 -8.73
C PHE A 110 -12.10 13.60 -8.38
N ASN A 111 -13.00 13.51 -9.36
CA ASN A 111 -14.30 12.88 -9.24
C ASN A 111 -14.59 12.09 -10.53
N GLY A 112 -14.28 10.81 -10.56
CA GLY A 112 -14.36 9.99 -11.75
C GLY A 112 -13.41 10.50 -12.85
N LYS A 113 -13.95 10.97 -13.96
CA LYS A 113 -13.19 11.49 -15.11
C LYS A 113 -13.00 13.01 -15.10
N GLU A 114 -13.48 13.67 -14.07
CA GLU A 114 -13.38 15.12 -13.91
C GLU A 114 -12.38 15.46 -12.81
N GLY A 115 -11.74 16.62 -12.90
CA GLY A 115 -10.82 17.11 -11.87
C GLY A 115 -10.73 18.62 -11.87
N TRP A 116 -10.45 19.15 -10.69
CA TRP A 116 -10.31 20.59 -10.45
C TRP A 116 -9.16 20.82 -9.48
N THR A 117 -8.44 21.92 -9.71
CA THR A 117 -7.44 22.43 -8.77
C THR A 117 -7.89 23.75 -8.19
N VAL A 118 -7.48 24.01 -6.97
CA VAL A 118 -7.59 25.31 -6.30
C VAL A 118 -6.21 25.82 -5.98
N ASP A 119 -5.95 27.04 -6.37
CA ASP A 119 -4.74 27.78 -6.01
C ASP A 119 -5.07 29.23 -5.60
N HIS A 120 -4.09 30.15 -5.70
CA HIS A 120 -4.29 31.57 -5.36
C HIS A 120 -5.20 32.32 -6.35
N ASP A 121 -5.32 31.84 -7.58
CA ASP A 121 -6.11 32.43 -8.65
C ASP A 121 -7.57 31.95 -8.65
N GLY A 122 -7.85 30.86 -7.96
CA GLY A 122 -9.19 30.32 -7.81
C GLY A 122 -9.33 28.85 -8.11
N VAL A 123 -10.49 28.47 -8.66
CA VAL A 123 -10.82 27.10 -9.06
C VAL A 123 -10.69 26.99 -10.58
N SER A 124 -9.85 26.08 -11.03
CA SER A 124 -9.67 25.74 -12.45
C SER A 124 -9.83 24.25 -12.69
N GLU A 125 -10.01 23.83 -13.93
CA GLU A 125 -10.05 22.44 -14.31
C GLU A 125 -8.64 21.85 -14.32
N GLU A 126 -8.50 20.59 -13.89
CA GLU A 126 -7.24 19.87 -14.00
C GLU A 126 -6.88 19.63 -15.48
N PRO A 127 -5.59 19.75 -15.84
CA PRO A 127 -5.14 19.42 -17.18
C PRO A 127 -5.34 17.93 -17.50
N ALA A 128 -5.47 17.61 -18.79
CA ALA A 128 -5.77 16.26 -19.26
C ALA A 128 -4.75 15.21 -18.80
N ASP A 129 -3.47 15.55 -18.77
CA ASP A 129 -2.40 14.68 -18.29
C ASP A 129 -2.56 14.31 -16.81
N LYS A 130 -3.06 15.21 -15.97
CA LYS A 130 -3.39 14.94 -14.57
C LYS A 130 -4.59 14.02 -14.41
N LEU A 131 -5.59 14.19 -15.26
CA LEU A 131 -6.74 13.27 -15.32
C LEU A 131 -6.31 11.88 -15.72
N ASP A 132 -5.45 11.75 -16.72
CA ASP A 132 -4.89 10.47 -17.17
C ASP A 132 -4.03 9.81 -16.08
N GLU A 133 -3.20 10.60 -15.38
CA GLU A 133 -2.44 10.11 -14.21
C GLU A 133 -3.37 9.58 -13.11
N PHE A 134 -4.49 10.27 -12.84
CA PHE A 134 -5.47 9.83 -11.85
C PHE A 134 -6.15 8.52 -12.28
N GLN A 135 -6.57 8.40 -13.55
CA GLN A 135 -7.13 7.14 -14.08
C GLN A 135 -6.12 5.99 -13.98
N ALA A 136 -4.87 6.22 -14.35
CA ALA A 136 -3.81 5.23 -14.18
C ALA A 136 -3.59 4.84 -12.72
N LYS A 137 -3.68 5.81 -11.77
CA LYS A 137 -3.63 5.54 -10.34
C LYS A 137 -4.77 4.63 -9.88
N LEU A 138 -6.01 4.85 -10.33
CA LEU A 138 -7.14 4.00 -10.00
C LEU A 138 -6.94 2.55 -10.48
N LEU A 139 -6.34 2.37 -11.65
CA LEU A 139 -6.05 1.04 -12.18
C LEU A 139 -4.94 0.32 -11.39
N ASN A 140 -3.97 1.04 -10.89
CA ASN A 140 -2.70 0.49 -10.42
C ASN A 140 -2.51 0.58 -8.89
N ASP A 141 -3.40 1.27 -8.18
CA ASP A 141 -3.36 1.36 -6.72
C ASP A 141 -3.71 0.00 -6.08
N PRO A 142 -2.93 -0.49 -5.10
CA PRO A 142 -3.20 -1.79 -4.48
C PRO A 142 -4.56 -1.86 -3.77
N ALA A 143 -5.05 -0.77 -3.18
CA ALA A 143 -6.37 -0.79 -2.55
C ALA A 143 -7.49 -0.99 -3.58
N HIS A 144 -7.36 -0.38 -4.78
CA HIS A 144 -8.29 -0.60 -5.89
C HIS A 144 -8.13 -2.00 -6.48
N LEU A 145 -6.90 -2.45 -6.69
CA LEU A 145 -6.62 -3.79 -7.21
C LEU A 145 -7.30 -4.86 -6.35
N PHE A 146 -7.08 -4.84 -5.04
CA PHE A 146 -7.63 -5.87 -4.15
C PHE A 146 -9.13 -5.76 -3.91
N ARG A 147 -9.71 -4.56 -3.94
CA ARG A 147 -11.15 -4.37 -3.72
C ARG A 147 -11.99 -4.65 -4.94
N TYR A 148 -11.52 -4.25 -6.13
CA TYR A 148 -12.35 -4.22 -7.32
C TYR A 148 -11.84 -5.12 -8.45
N ARG A 149 -10.52 -5.26 -8.60
CA ARG A 149 -9.92 -5.87 -9.79
C ARG A 149 -9.35 -7.26 -9.59
N SER A 150 -8.98 -7.64 -8.37
CA SER A 150 -8.33 -8.94 -8.08
C SER A 150 -9.15 -10.17 -8.48
N LYS A 151 -10.47 -9.99 -8.75
CA LYS A 151 -11.38 -11.06 -9.19
C LYS A 151 -11.82 -10.91 -10.65
N GLU A 152 -11.22 -9.96 -11.40
CA GLU A 152 -11.50 -9.81 -12.82
C GLU A 152 -11.15 -11.10 -13.58
N GLU A 153 -11.97 -11.41 -14.59
CA GLU A 153 -11.70 -12.55 -15.45
C GLU A 153 -10.39 -12.35 -16.21
N GLY A 154 -9.56 -13.40 -16.26
CA GLY A 154 -8.24 -13.34 -16.89
C GLY A 154 -7.11 -12.91 -15.97
N MET A 155 -7.38 -12.62 -14.68
CA MET A 155 -6.33 -12.40 -13.70
C MET A 155 -5.57 -13.69 -13.43
N VAL A 156 -4.28 -13.69 -13.69
CA VAL A 156 -3.36 -14.82 -13.47
C VAL A 156 -2.61 -14.60 -12.16
N TYR A 157 -2.40 -15.69 -11.41
CA TYR A 157 -1.70 -15.70 -10.13
C TYR A 157 -0.54 -16.67 -10.15
N ARG A 158 0.60 -16.27 -9.60
CA ARG A 158 1.79 -17.10 -9.45
C ARG A 158 2.46 -16.85 -8.10
N TYR A 159 2.95 -17.90 -7.47
CA TYR A 159 3.84 -17.78 -6.33
C TYR A 159 5.25 -17.45 -6.83
N GLY A 160 5.83 -16.34 -6.39
CA GLY A 160 7.13 -15.83 -6.82
C GLY A 160 8.31 -16.23 -5.94
N GLY A 161 8.09 -17.14 -4.96
CA GLY A 161 9.16 -17.61 -4.07
C GLY A 161 9.29 -16.79 -2.79
N THR A 162 10.35 -17.08 -2.04
CA THR A 162 10.73 -16.39 -0.80
C THR A 162 11.95 -15.51 -1.01
N ASP A 163 12.05 -14.43 -0.26
CA ASP A 163 13.17 -13.48 -0.31
C ASP A 163 13.31 -12.76 1.04
N LEU A 164 14.28 -11.86 1.14
CA LEU A 164 14.49 -10.96 2.27
C LEU A 164 14.33 -9.52 1.81
N ILE A 165 13.48 -8.77 2.50
CA ILE A 165 13.38 -7.31 2.37
C ILE A 165 13.71 -6.69 3.72
N ASP A 166 14.74 -5.87 3.79
CA ASP A 166 15.22 -5.24 5.01
C ASP A 166 15.41 -6.28 6.15
N LEU A 167 16.05 -7.42 5.82
CA LEU A 167 16.30 -8.56 6.71
C LEU A 167 15.03 -9.29 7.22
N LYS A 168 13.87 -8.99 6.67
CA LYS A 168 12.61 -9.66 7.00
C LYS A 168 12.23 -10.65 5.90
N PRO A 169 11.91 -11.91 6.26
CA PRO A 169 11.45 -12.89 5.28
C PRO A 169 10.11 -12.48 4.67
N VAL A 170 10.01 -12.58 3.35
CA VAL A 170 8.79 -12.32 2.58
C VAL A 170 8.48 -13.48 1.65
N ASP A 171 7.20 -13.63 1.35
CA ASP A 171 6.72 -14.42 0.23
C ASP A 171 6.30 -13.48 -0.90
N TRP A 172 6.77 -13.76 -2.12
CA TRP A 172 6.37 -13.03 -3.30
C TRP A 172 5.14 -13.66 -3.96
N VAL A 173 4.19 -12.81 -4.28
CA VAL A 173 3.04 -13.16 -5.13
C VAL A 173 3.09 -12.29 -6.37
N GLU A 174 2.88 -12.90 -7.52
CA GLU A 174 2.75 -12.21 -8.80
C GLU A 174 1.32 -12.34 -9.30
N MET A 175 0.79 -11.23 -9.81
CA MET A 175 -0.49 -11.15 -10.49
C MET A 175 -0.28 -10.51 -11.84
N ALA A 176 -1.00 -10.97 -12.86
CA ALA A 176 -1.01 -10.34 -14.18
C ALA A 176 -2.45 -10.23 -14.66
N ASP A 177 -2.81 -9.08 -15.24
CA ASP A 177 -4.11 -8.88 -15.87
C ASP A 177 -4.08 -9.13 -17.39
N ARG A 178 -5.21 -8.94 -18.06
CA ARG A 178 -5.33 -9.17 -19.50
C ARG A 178 -4.49 -8.22 -20.36
N GLU A 179 -4.17 -7.04 -19.84
CA GLU A 179 -3.32 -6.06 -20.51
C GLU A 179 -1.84 -6.25 -20.16
N GLU A 180 -1.47 -7.42 -19.63
CA GLU A 180 -0.10 -7.81 -19.28
C GLU A 180 0.56 -6.89 -18.22
N ARG A 181 -0.23 -6.09 -17.47
CA ARG A 181 0.32 -5.38 -16.31
C ARG A 181 0.65 -6.40 -15.24
N THR A 182 1.88 -6.35 -14.77
CA THR A 182 2.35 -7.28 -13.75
C THR A 182 2.46 -6.57 -12.41
N TYR A 183 1.86 -7.17 -11.40
CA TYR A 183 1.88 -6.74 -10.01
C TYR A 183 2.64 -7.77 -9.20
N ARG A 184 3.71 -7.34 -8.50
CA ARG A 184 4.46 -8.20 -7.59
C ARG A 184 4.26 -7.70 -6.16
N ILE A 185 3.80 -8.57 -5.29
CA ILE A 185 3.44 -8.25 -3.91
C ILE A 185 4.37 -9.03 -2.99
N ALA A 186 5.13 -8.33 -2.15
CA ALA A 186 5.91 -8.94 -1.09
C ALA A 186 5.10 -8.92 0.21
N VAL A 187 4.84 -10.09 0.76
CA VAL A 187 4.08 -10.29 1.99
C VAL A 187 5.02 -10.76 3.08
N LEU A 188 5.08 -10.05 4.20
CA LEU A 188 5.88 -10.43 5.36
C LEU A 188 5.40 -11.76 5.92
N ARG A 189 6.31 -12.68 6.23
CA ARG A 189 5.97 -14.00 6.73
C ARG A 189 5.59 -14.04 8.20
N ASP A 190 6.03 -13.04 8.98
CA ASP A 190 5.79 -12.96 10.41
C ASP A 190 4.38 -12.46 10.76
N ASN A 191 3.85 -11.53 9.98
CA ASN A 191 2.59 -10.84 10.29
C ASN A 191 1.64 -10.72 9.10
N HIS A 192 2.02 -11.26 7.94
CA HIS A 192 1.27 -11.25 6.67
C HIS A 192 0.94 -9.84 6.13
N LEU A 193 1.58 -8.77 6.62
CA LEU A 193 1.37 -7.45 6.07
C LEU A 193 2.15 -7.26 4.75
N MET A 194 1.64 -6.42 3.88
CA MET A 194 2.31 -6.08 2.63
C MET A 194 3.54 -5.21 2.91
N ALA A 195 4.74 -5.68 2.56
CA ALA A 195 5.97 -4.91 2.67
C ALA A 195 6.22 -4.06 1.42
N ARG A 196 5.89 -4.61 0.25
CA ARG A 196 6.17 -3.97 -1.04
C ARG A 196 5.14 -4.34 -2.08
N PHE A 197 4.83 -3.37 -2.91
CA PHE A 197 4.00 -3.52 -4.11
C PHE A 197 4.80 -3.01 -5.29
N THR A 198 5.03 -3.85 -6.28
CA THR A 198 5.76 -3.49 -7.50
C THR A 198 4.81 -3.60 -8.69
N LEU A 199 4.71 -2.54 -9.44
CA LEU A 199 4.01 -2.48 -10.71
C LEU A 199 5.03 -2.46 -11.83
N ILE A 200 4.86 -3.35 -12.80
CA ILE A 200 5.67 -3.43 -13.99
C ILE A 200 4.78 -3.10 -15.18
N LEU A 201 5.14 -2.06 -15.90
CA LEU A 201 4.45 -1.55 -17.08
C LEU A 201 5.39 -1.54 -18.28
N ARG A 202 4.82 -1.51 -19.50
CA ARG A 202 5.54 -1.10 -20.69
C ARG A 202 5.17 0.33 -21.07
N ASP A 203 6.16 1.16 -21.27
CA ASP A 203 5.96 2.49 -21.84
C ASP A 203 5.48 2.34 -23.29
N ALA A 204 4.33 2.91 -23.60
CA ALA A 204 3.70 2.75 -24.90
C ALA A 204 4.49 3.41 -26.04
N ALA A 205 5.26 4.45 -25.76
CA ALA A 205 6.01 5.20 -26.75
C ALA A 205 7.39 4.59 -27.02
N SER A 206 8.11 4.22 -25.97
CA SER A 206 9.49 3.70 -26.06
C SER A 206 9.57 2.16 -26.03
N GLY A 207 8.51 1.47 -25.63
CA GLY A 207 8.51 0.04 -25.37
C GLY A 207 9.36 -0.38 -24.16
N GLN A 208 9.95 0.57 -23.45
CA GLN A 208 10.79 0.30 -22.29
C GLN A 208 9.93 -0.16 -21.10
N GLN A 209 10.49 -1.06 -20.29
CA GLN A 209 9.88 -1.45 -19.04
C GLN A 209 10.04 -0.34 -18.01
N ILE A 210 8.94 0.00 -17.34
CA ILE A 210 8.91 0.90 -16.20
C ILE A 210 8.58 0.05 -14.97
N GLU A 211 9.42 0.15 -13.95
CA GLU A 211 9.19 -0.47 -12.66
C GLU A 211 8.86 0.61 -11.63
N GLU A 212 7.65 0.53 -11.05
CA GLU A 212 7.26 1.35 -9.90
C GLU A 212 7.17 0.47 -8.65
N VAL A 213 7.99 0.80 -7.65
CA VAL A 213 8.01 0.08 -6.38
C VAL A 213 7.47 0.99 -5.29
N THR A 214 6.43 0.54 -4.59
CA THR A 214 5.91 1.18 -3.39
C THR A 214 6.21 0.30 -2.19
N SER A 215 6.97 0.83 -1.24
CA SER A 215 7.29 0.18 0.04
C SER A 215 6.44 0.74 1.16
N TYR A 216 5.96 -0.12 2.03
CA TYR A 216 5.08 0.19 3.15
C TYR A 216 5.73 -0.19 4.46
N ALA A 217 5.69 0.71 5.45
CA ALA A 217 6.24 0.47 6.77
C ALA A 217 5.43 1.19 7.86
N ASN A 218 5.80 0.94 9.11
CA ASN A 218 5.19 1.57 10.28
C ASN A 218 3.66 1.37 10.30
N TYR A 219 3.23 0.12 10.26
CA TYR A 219 1.82 -0.24 10.29
C TYR A 219 1.19 -0.03 11.66
N HIS A 220 0.04 0.62 11.68
CA HIS A 220 -0.82 0.78 12.85
C HIS A 220 -2.22 0.30 12.55
N MET A 221 -2.87 -0.31 13.55
CA MET A 221 -4.27 -0.71 13.42
C MET A 221 -5.16 0.50 13.72
N LEU A 222 -5.80 1.05 12.69
CA LEU A 222 -6.67 2.21 12.79
C LEU A 222 -8.07 1.83 12.30
N GLY A 223 -9.08 1.94 13.17
CA GLY A 223 -10.46 1.57 12.81
C GLY A 223 -10.61 0.14 12.28
N GLY A 224 -9.78 -0.79 12.74
CA GLY A 224 -9.76 -2.18 12.27
C GLY A 224 -9.00 -2.42 10.96
N VAL A 225 -8.34 -1.40 10.40
CA VAL A 225 -7.53 -1.50 9.18
C VAL A 225 -6.05 -1.31 9.52
N ALA A 226 -5.21 -2.27 9.12
CA ALA A 226 -3.76 -2.12 9.22
C ALA A 226 -3.29 -1.07 8.21
N THR A 227 -2.91 0.09 8.73
CA THR A 227 -2.59 1.29 7.96
C THR A 227 -1.10 1.55 7.99
N PRO A 228 -0.39 1.56 6.85
CA PRO A 228 1.01 1.94 6.81
C PRO A 228 1.13 3.46 6.97
N LEU A 229 1.87 3.91 7.98
CA LEU A 229 2.11 5.33 8.21
C LEU A 229 3.37 5.85 7.50
N GLN A 230 4.11 4.97 6.84
CA GLN A 230 5.24 5.33 5.99
C GLN A 230 5.11 4.65 4.64
N ILE A 231 5.17 5.47 3.58
CA ILE A 231 5.11 5.02 2.19
C ILE A 231 6.26 5.66 1.42
N VAL A 232 7.01 4.83 0.68
CA VAL A 232 8.09 5.28 -0.20
C VAL A 232 7.83 4.71 -1.59
N LYS A 233 7.83 5.57 -2.61
CA LYS A 233 7.72 5.14 -4.02
C LYS A 233 9.01 5.43 -4.76
N THR A 234 9.47 4.43 -5.51
CA THR A 234 10.56 4.57 -6.48
C THR A 234 10.06 4.23 -7.88
N ARG A 235 10.66 4.86 -8.90
CA ARG A 235 10.45 4.53 -10.32
C ARG A 235 11.81 4.26 -10.94
N ASN A 236 11.99 3.06 -11.49
CA ASN A 236 13.27 2.58 -12.02
C ASN A 236 14.43 2.78 -11.01
N GLY A 237 14.20 2.39 -9.74
CA GLY A 237 15.17 2.50 -8.66
C GLY A 237 15.35 3.91 -8.06
N ARG A 238 14.82 4.97 -8.68
CA ARG A 238 14.92 6.35 -8.18
C ARG A 238 13.73 6.69 -7.30
N ARG A 239 13.98 7.30 -6.13
CA ARG A 239 12.92 7.79 -5.28
C ARG A 239 12.19 8.93 -5.96
N VAL A 240 10.86 8.84 -6.01
CA VAL A 240 9.99 9.86 -6.59
C VAL A 240 9.04 10.47 -5.56
N PHE A 241 8.71 9.70 -4.52
CA PHE A 241 7.73 10.12 -3.52
C PHE A 241 8.02 9.46 -2.18
N GLN A 242 7.77 10.18 -1.10
CA GLN A 242 7.77 9.66 0.27
C GLN A 242 6.68 10.37 1.07
N ALA A 243 5.84 9.61 1.76
CA ALA A 243 4.85 10.13 2.68
C ALA A 243 5.03 9.56 4.09
N PHE A 244 4.84 10.41 5.06
CA PHE A 244 4.66 10.06 6.46
C PHE A 244 3.28 10.55 6.90
N TYR A 245 2.42 9.60 7.24
CA TYR A 245 1.09 9.90 7.76
C TYR A 245 1.16 10.10 9.27
N ASP A 246 0.54 11.17 9.75
CA ASP A 246 0.41 11.45 11.17
C ASP A 246 -0.84 10.75 11.75
N SER A 247 -1.91 10.67 10.94
CA SER A 247 -3.15 9.98 11.30
C SER A 247 -3.97 9.62 10.08
N CYS A 248 -4.78 8.56 10.21
CA CYS A 248 -5.82 8.20 9.25
C CYS A 248 -7.11 7.84 10.00
N SER A 249 -8.25 8.17 9.42
CA SER A 249 -9.57 7.70 9.85
C SER A 249 -10.36 7.17 8.66
N TYR A 250 -11.20 6.18 8.91
CA TYR A 250 -12.00 5.52 7.90
C TYR A 250 -13.48 5.77 8.13
N ASN A 251 -14.21 5.95 7.04
CA ASN A 251 -15.63 6.27 7.01
C ASN A 251 -16.00 7.51 7.85
N PRO A 252 -15.31 8.66 7.66
CA PRO A 252 -15.53 9.87 8.45
C PRO A 252 -16.84 10.58 8.14
N ASN A 253 -17.65 10.07 7.21
CA ASN A 253 -18.91 10.65 6.78
C ASN A 253 -18.74 12.07 6.21
N LEU A 254 -17.96 12.18 5.14
CA LEU A 254 -17.70 13.43 4.44
C LEU A 254 -18.97 13.99 3.80
N ALA A 255 -19.09 15.32 3.74
CA ALA A 255 -20.25 15.99 3.14
C ALA A 255 -20.51 15.54 1.69
N ALA A 256 -21.74 15.58 1.24
CA ALA A 256 -22.12 15.10 -0.09
C ALA A 256 -21.42 15.87 -1.22
N ASP A 257 -21.23 17.18 -1.03
CA ASP A 257 -20.59 18.10 -1.96
C ASP A 257 -19.06 18.18 -1.83
N PHE A 258 -18.48 17.43 -0.89
CA PHE A 258 -17.04 17.52 -0.56
C PHE A 258 -16.13 17.26 -1.77
N PHE A 259 -16.58 16.42 -2.71
CA PHE A 259 -15.88 16.05 -3.94
C PHE A 259 -16.52 16.66 -5.20
N THR A 260 -17.03 17.89 -5.10
CA THR A 260 -17.65 18.59 -6.22
C THR A 260 -16.99 19.94 -6.48
N LYS A 261 -17.06 20.43 -7.73
CA LYS A 261 -16.60 21.77 -8.10
C LYS A 261 -17.28 22.84 -7.26
N SER A 262 -18.59 22.73 -7.08
CA SER A 262 -19.38 23.71 -6.28
C SER A 262 -18.95 23.75 -4.82
N GLY A 263 -18.63 22.59 -4.22
CA GLY A 263 -18.09 22.52 -2.85
C GLY A 263 -16.71 23.18 -2.74
N LEU A 264 -15.83 23.02 -3.75
CA LEU A 264 -14.56 23.74 -3.81
C LEU A 264 -14.73 25.26 -3.93
N GLU A 265 -15.60 25.72 -4.83
CA GLU A 265 -15.89 27.14 -5.04
C GLU A 265 -16.47 27.79 -3.79
N GLN A 266 -17.37 27.10 -3.09
CA GLN A 266 -17.91 27.58 -1.82
C GLN A 266 -16.79 27.74 -0.78
N ARG A 267 -15.94 26.71 -0.62
CA ARG A 267 -14.83 26.78 0.33
C ARG A 267 -13.84 27.89 -0.03
N PHE A 268 -13.51 28.08 -1.30
CA PHE A 268 -12.61 29.15 -1.74
C PHE A 268 -13.15 30.54 -1.34
N ARG A 269 -14.45 30.79 -1.57
CA ARG A 269 -15.12 32.04 -1.14
C ARG A 269 -15.08 32.25 0.38
N GLU A 270 -15.32 31.20 1.17
CA GLU A 270 -15.27 31.29 2.64
C GLU A 270 -13.87 31.59 3.17
N VAL A 271 -12.83 31.01 2.60
CA VAL A 271 -11.43 31.27 2.98
C VAL A 271 -11.04 32.71 2.62
N GLY A 272 -11.40 33.19 1.43
CA GLY A 272 -11.17 34.56 1.00
C GLY A 272 -11.81 35.55 1.94
N SER A 273 -13.09 35.38 2.25
CA SER A 273 -13.84 36.29 3.15
C SER A 273 -13.29 36.35 4.59
N ARG A 274 -12.75 35.23 5.10
CA ARG A 274 -12.10 35.19 6.43
C ARG A 274 -10.77 35.96 6.45
N THR A 275 -10.03 35.89 5.35
CA THR A 275 -8.75 36.61 5.20
C THR A 275 -8.94 38.09 5.15
N ASP A 276 -9.96 38.56 4.42
CA ASP A 276 -10.29 39.99 4.32
C ASP A 276 -10.80 40.57 5.65
N LYS A 277 -11.63 39.81 6.37
CA LYS A 277 -12.07 40.23 7.72
C LYS A 277 -10.91 40.36 8.71
N LYS A 278 -9.93 39.41 8.66
CA LYS A 278 -8.73 39.48 9.50
C LYS A 278 -7.83 40.67 9.15
N LYS A 279 -7.65 40.96 7.85
CA LYS A 279 -6.90 42.14 7.40
C LYS A 279 -7.57 43.45 7.83
N ALA A 280 -8.89 43.53 7.70
CA ALA A 280 -9.67 44.72 8.12
C ALA A 280 -9.67 44.91 9.64
N ALA A 281 -9.68 43.86 10.44
CA ALA A 281 -9.54 43.93 11.90
C ALA A 281 -8.16 44.46 12.32
N LYS A 282 -7.08 43.90 11.69
CA LYS A 282 -5.69 44.30 11.99
C LYS A 282 -5.33 45.73 11.52
N ALA A 283 -6.10 46.32 10.62
CA ALA A 283 -5.91 47.70 10.17
C ALA A 283 -6.64 48.73 11.05
N ARG A 284 -7.41 48.28 12.04
CA ARG A 284 -8.16 49.11 12.98
C ARG A 284 -7.52 49.21 14.37
N ASP A 285 -6.54 48.34 14.64
CA ASP A 285 -5.65 48.37 15.81
C ASP A 285 -4.32 49.06 15.46
#